data_da18dc764407dbb7e62f6d66cea6588a
#
_entry.id   da18dc764407dbb7e62f6d66cea6588a
#
_cell.length_a   1.000
_cell.length_b   1.000
_cell.length_c   1.000
_cell.angle_alpha   90.00
_cell.angle_beta   90.00
_cell.angle_gamma   90.00
#
_symmetry.space_group_name_H-M   'P 1'
#
loop_
_entity.id
_entity.type
_entity.pdbx_description
1 polymer ?
#
loop_
_entity_poly.entity_id
_entity_poly.type
_entity_poly.pdbx_seq_one_letter_code
_entity_poly.pdbx_strand_id
1 'polypeptide(L)'
;MCDPDRPWTRREFLKLAGQAGLLSTVPTLASASAALNPDTVCISILHTTDLHGHILPTSDYDGNRDRGGLARCATQIRRWQRENPNSILIDVGDVYQGTDVSLRNKGALMIDLLNQLEYDAWVVGNHEFDWGMECFERALEQSNMPVLAANTLMEGKPAGEFPDAKHPFAKIQSFILKEIAGIKLAIIGVTTPGMPFWLWPEFTRGLDFRNPVEPVRRAIASAKKGGANAIVLTGHMGLKTRTGGDDFANTVMALTSEFPEVAVFIAGHTHQDVPSRLTNGVLFTQADHFGIHVGRVDLLFDRNSKKLLRRDAMCELMDKHFAFDGAVISRAKSQLAESEEALASPIGELAETLRSRSEPGRPSNLEKLIGAAIMETLSERNVPVDGVMHGSFGDTAELVAGPKSVRDVWNVIPFENYIVTAQLSPEEIKISMDEVFATHENRNLLGFAVKTEGRGGKGKIVSMTLANGEPLDRNKKYVIALNSFDARSGGHHFMKLRVFLERPEAHCTLHPVQTRDALIGYFQRHKVVRRIAAIRPLASAA
;
A
#
# COMPACT_ATOMS: atom_id res chain seq x y z
N MET A 1 -5.08 -40.27 1.03
CA MET A 1 -3.80 -39.66 1.38
C MET A 1 -4.04 -38.18 1.43
N CYS A 2 -4.04 -37.58 2.64
CA CYS A 2 -4.25 -36.15 2.80
C CYS A 2 -2.92 -35.44 2.54
N ASP A 3 -2.98 -34.42 1.71
CA ASP A 3 -1.86 -33.53 1.42
C ASP A 3 -1.54 -32.72 2.70
N PRO A 4 -0.35 -32.84 3.28
CA PRO A 4 0.01 -32.17 4.53
C PRO A 4 0.22 -30.65 4.40
N ASP A 5 0.27 -30.10 3.18
CA ASP A 5 0.57 -28.69 2.91
C ASP A 5 -0.67 -27.83 2.56
N ARG A 6 -1.87 -28.38 2.65
CA ARG A 6 -3.10 -27.63 2.40
C ARG A 6 -3.49 -26.83 3.64
N PRO A 7 -3.62 -25.49 3.55
CA PRO A 7 -4.11 -24.69 4.67
C PRO A 7 -5.56 -25.06 5.00
N TRP A 8 -5.80 -25.31 6.28
CA TRP A 8 -7.11 -25.64 6.82
C TRP A 8 -8.05 -24.44 6.72
N THR A 9 -9.26 -24.65 6.21
CA THR A 9 -10.30 -23.64 6.27
C THR A 9 -10.85 -23.54 7.70
N ARG A 10 -11.30 -22.35 8.12
CA ARG A 10 -11.93 -22.11 9.42
C ARG A 10 -13.04 -23.12 9.74
N ARG A 11 -13.75 -23.57 8.71
CA ARG A 11 -14.85 -24.55 8.83
C ARG A 11 -14.37 -25.98 9.10
N GLU A 12 -13.20 -26.37 8.58
CA GLU A 12 -12.57 -27.67 8.83
C GLU A 12 -11.97 -27.70 10.24
N PHE A 13 -11.37 -26.61 10.70
CA PHE A 13 -10.87 -26.45 12.07
C PHE A 13 -11.99 -26.56 13.11
N LEU A 14 -13.14 -25.90 12.87
CA LEU A 14 -14.29 -25.95 13.78
C LEU A 14 -14.96 -27.33 13.82
N LYS A 15 -14.90 -28.13 12.76
CA LYS A 15 -15.40 -29.50 12.75
C LYS A 15 -14.53 -30.47 13.57
N LEU A 16 -13.22 -30.29 13.57
CA LEU A 16 -12.30 -31.08 14.40
C LEU A 16 -12.44 -30.72 15.89
N ALA A 17 -12.58 -29.44 16.21
CA ALA A 17 -12.79 -28.96 17.57
C ALA A 17 -14.13 -29.43 18.18
N GLY A 18 -15.15 -29.67 17.35
CA GLY A 18 -16.46 -30.17 17.77
C GLY A 18 -16.52 -31.68 18.05
N GLN A 19 -15.51 -32.46 17.68
CA GLN A 19 -15.46 -33.92 17.93
C GLN A 19 -14.64 -34.32 19.16
N ALA A 20 -13.82 -33.38 19.70
CA ALA A 20 -13.15 -33.57 20.97
C ALA A 20 -13.96 -32.85 22.06
N GLY A 21 -14.90 -33.56 22.68
CA GLY A 21 -15.67 -33.11 23.84
C GLY A 21 -14.77 -32.87 25.05
N LEU A 22 -14.07 -31.76 25.07
CA LEU A 22 -13.41 -31.19 26.24
C LEU A 22 -13.67 -29.69 26.21
N LEU A 23 -14.52 -29.25 27.12
CA LEU A 23 -14.63 -27.88 27.59
C LEU A 23 -13.27 -27.47 28.18
N SER A 24 -12.34 -27.09 27.35
CA SER A 24 -11.20 -26.29 27.76
C SER A 24 -11.63 -24.82 27.62
N THR A 25 -11.92 -24.20 28.72
CA THR A 25 -11.90 -22.74 28.86
C THR A 25 -10.61 -22.25 28.25
N VAL A 26 -10.69 -21.59 27.08
CA VAL A 26 -9.57 -20.83 26.52
C VAL A 26 -9.31 -19.75 27.55
N PRO A 27 -8.14 -19.70 28.22
CA PRO A 27 -7.83 -18.59 29.07
C PRO A 27 -7.73 -17.37 28.15
N THR A 28 -8.66 -16.45 28.27
CA THR A 28 -8.48 -15.08 27.78
C THR A 28 -7.15 -14.60 28.33
N LEU A 29 -6.23 -14.18 27.46
CA LEU A 29 -4.93 -13.58 27.83
C LEU A 29 -5.07 -12.35 28.73
N ALA A 30 -6.27 -11.92 29.03
CA ALA A 30 -6.63 -10.88 30.00
C ALA A 30 -6.32 -11.20 31.47
N SER A 31 -5.81 -12.38 31.80
CA SER A 31 -5.54 -12.77 33.19
C SER A 31 -4.07 -13.06 33.51
N ALA A 32 -3.15 -12.77 32.60
CA ALA A 32 -1.72 -12.89 32.90
C ALA A 32 -1.11 -11.61 33.52
N SER A 33 -1.87 -10.91 34.32
CA SER A 33 -1.34 -10.19 35.48
C SER A 33 -1.01 -11.18 36.63
N ALA A 34 -0.68 -12.42 36.28
CA ALA A 34 0.04 -13.30 37.19
C ALA A 34 1.31 -12.54 37.56
N ALA A 35 1.50 -12.27 38.85
CA ALA A 35 2.61 -11.53 39.41
C ALA A 35 3.89 -11.90 38.69
N LEU A 36 4.36 -10.99 37.78
CA LEU A 36 5.62 -11.18 37.07
C LEU A 36 6.64 -11.44 38.19
N ASN A 37 7.41 -12.52 38.05
CA ASN A 37 8.52 -12.76 38.97
C ASN A 37 9.28 -11.42 39.10
N PRO A 38 9.53 -10.91 40.29
CA PRO A 38 10.19 -9.62 40.51
C PRO A 38 11.53 -9.51 39.74
N ASP A 39 12.12 -10.65 39.40
CA ASP A 39 13.35 -10.74 38.62
C ASP A 39 13.15 -10.61 37.10
N THR A 40 11.93 -10.41 36.60
CA THR A 40 11.65 -10.25 35.19
C THR A 40 11.02 -8.90 34.85
N VAL A 41 11.17 -8.48 33.59
CA VAL A 41 10.50 -7.31 33.03
C VAL A 41 9.96 -7.64 31.64
N CYS A 42 8.69 -7.29 31.40
CA CYS A 42 8.08 -7.38 30.08
C CYS A 42 8.08 -6.00 29.41
N ILE A 43 8.54 -5.93 28.17
CA ILE A 43 8.45 -4.75 27.32
C ILE A 43 7.53 -5.08 26.16
N SER A 44 6.50 -4.26 25.96
CA SER A 44 5.55 -4.41 24.86
C SER A 44 5.90 -3.46 23.70
N ILE A 45 5.95 -3.97 22.48
CA ILE A 45 6.05 -3.16 21.26
C ILE A 45 4.68 -3.21 20.60
N LEU A 46 4.00 -2.07 20.57
CA LEU A 46 2.72 -1.88 19.91
C LEU A 46 2.98 -1.35 18.52
N HIS A 47 2.23 -1.82 17.52
CA HIS A 47 2.50 -1.37 16.17
C HIS A 47 1.26 -1.29 15.29
N THR A 48 1.28 -0.32 14.39
CA THR A 48 0.40 -0.18 13.24
C THR A 48 1.23 -0.25 11.96
N THR A 49 0.59 -0.50 10.84
CA THR A 49 1.20 -0.49 9.51
C THR A 49 0.13 -0.21 8.46
N ASP A 50 0.54 0.33 7.32
CA ASP A 50 -0.35 0.48 6.16
C ASP A 50 -1.69 1.15 6.51
N LEU A 51 -1.62 2.22 7.32
CA LEU A 51 -2.83 2.96 7.74
C LEU A 51 -3.54 3.62 6.56
N HIS A 52 -2.79 4.03 5.54
CA HIS A 52 -3.32 4.58 4.29
C HIS A 52 -4.38 5.68 4.51
N GLY A 53 -4.16 6.54 5.49
CA GLY A 53 -5.07 7.64 5.81
C GLY A 53 -6.39 7.24 6.47
N HIS A 54 -6.58 5.98 6.85
CA HIS A 54 -7.81 5.50 7.45
C HIS A 54 -7.91 5.85 8.94
N ILE A 55 -8.61 6.94 9.23
CA ILE A 55 -8.94 7.38 10.61
C ILE A 55 -10.18 6.66 11.11
N LEU A 56 -11.18 6.52 10.25
CA LEU A 56 -12.46 5.85 10.50
C LEU A 56 -12.48 4.45 9.88
N PRO A 57 -13.40 3.57 10.32
CA PRO A 57 -13.55 2.24 9.76
C PRO A 57 -13.86 2.25 8.26
N THR A 58 -13.43 1.19 7.60
CA THR A 58 -13.64 0.93 6.18
C THR A 58 -14.14 -0.51 5.96
N SER A 59 -14.14 -0.95 4.71
CA SER A 59 -14.31 -2.36 4.34
C SER A 59 -12.93 -2.99 4.12
N ASP A 60 -12.77 -4.26 4.52
CA ASP A 60 -11.60 -5.04 4.12
C ASP A 60 -11.71 -5.53 2.65
N TYR A 61 -10.67 -6.17 2.15
CA TYR A 61 -10.65 -6.69 0.77
C TYR A 61 -11.60 -7.87 0.54
N ASP A 62 -12.06 -8.52 1.60
CA ASP A 62 -13.07 -9.59 1.55
C ASP A 62 -14.51 -9.03 1.58
N GLY A 63 -14.67 -7.71 1.70
CA GLY A 63 -15.95 -7.01 1.73
C GLY A 63 -16.61 -6.96 3.11
N ASN A 64 -15.91 -7.34 4.19
CA ASN A 64 -16.42 -7.13 5.55
C ASN A 64 -16.36 -5.65 5.87
N ARG A 65 -17.49 -5.11 6.29
CA ARG A 65 -17.64 -3.68 6.59
C ARG A 65 -17.34 -3.36 8.04
N ASP A 66 -17.15 -2.06 8.32
CA ASP A 66 -16.97 -1.53 9.67
C ASP A 66 -15.75 -2.13 10.38
N ARG A 67 -14.61 -2.16 9.67
CA ARG A 67 -13.33 -2.66 10.13
C ARG A 67 -12.29 -1.56 10.21
N GLY A 68 -11.40 -1.65 11.19
CA GLY A 68 -10.21 -0.81 11.27
C GLY A 68 -10.45 0.62 11.70
N GLY A 69 -9.55 1.48 11.21
CA GLY A 69 -9.46 2.90 11.52
C GLY A 69 -8.58 3.23 12.72
N LEU A 70 -7.69 4.22 12.55
CA LEU A 70 -6.76 4.67 13.61
C LEU A 70 -7.48 5.03 14.91
N ALA A 71 -8.72 5.55 14.84
CA ALA A 71 -9.50 5.90 16.00
C ALA A 71 -9.84 4.69 16.90
N ARG A 72 -10.03 3.49 16.34
CA ARG A 72 -10.19 2.25 17.12
C ARG A 72 -8.85 1.72 17.60
N CYS A 73 -7.82 1.73 16.72
CA CYS A 73 -6.47 1.34 17.09
C CYS A 73 -6.00 2.13 18.34
N ALA A 74 -6.22 3.45 18.36
CA ALA A 74 -5.84 4.31 19.47
C ALA A 74 -6.48 3.90 20.79
N THR A 75 -7.75 3.48 20.79
CA THR A 75 -8.42 2.96 21.98
C THR A 75 -7.72 1.73 22.53
N GLN A 76 -7.38 0.77 21.68
CA GLN A 76 -6.70 -0.46 22.08
C GLN A 76 -5.24 -0.21 22.47
N ILE A 77 -4.53 0.64 21.73
CA ILE A 77 -3.16 1.06 22.05
C ILE A 77 -3.11 1.66 23.46
N ARG A 78 -3.97 2.65 23.76
CA ARG A 78 -4.05 3.26 25.09
C ARG A 78 -4.42 2.27 26.19
N ARG A 79 -5.24 1.26 25.88
CA ARG A 79 -5.53 0.18 26.81
C ARG A 79 -4.28 -0.62 27.12
N TRP A 80 -3.54 -1.07 26.13
CA TRP A 80 -2.32 -1.85 26.30
C TRP A 80 -1.20 -1.05 26.99
N GLN A 81 -1.07 0.25 26.70
CA GLN A 81 -0.14 1.15 27.40
C GLN A 81 -0.45 1.26 28.90
N ARG A 82 -1.75 1.28 29.27
CA ARG A 82 -2.15 1.24 30.69
C ARG A 82 -1.90 -0.12 31.34
N GLU A 83 -2.10 -1.21 30.61
CA GLU A 83 -1.82 -2.57 31.06
C GLU A 83 -0.32 -2.81 31.28
N ASN A 84 0.52 -2.29 30.39
CA ASN A 84 1.97 -2.34 30.47
C ASN A 84 2.59 -0.98 30.11
N PRO A 85 2.93 -0.15 31.12
CA PRO A 85 3.61 1.13 30.87
C PRO A 85 5.00 1.00 30.23
N ASN A 86 5.63 -0.19 30.35
CA ASN A 86 6.87 -0.48 29.65
C ASN A 86 6.56 -0.82 28.18
N SER A 87 6.07 0.14 27.42
CA SER A 87 5.69 -0.06 26.03
C SER A 87 6.33 0.97 25.10
N ILE A 88 6.46 0.58 23.83
CA ILE A 88 6.89 1.40 22.70
C ILE A 88 5.79 1.31 21.66
N LEU A 89 5.50 2.40 20.97
CA LEU A 89 4.54 2.46 19.89
C LEU A 89 5.23 2.87 18.58
N ILE A 90 5.12 2.05 17.53
CA ILE A 90 5.74 2.31 16.23
C ILE A 90 4.74 2.16 15.08
N ASP A 91 4.96 2.89 14.00
CA ASP A 91 4.29 2.67 12.72
C ASP A 91 5.27 2.12 11.68
N VAL A 92 4.83 1.20 10.82
CA VAL A 92 5.68 0.49 9.87
C VAL A 92 5.48 0.97 8.43
N GLY A 93 4.99 2.21 8.26
CA GLY A 93 4.94 2.89 6.96
C GLY A 93 3.61 2.79 6.23
N ASP A 94 3.52 3.48 5.10
CA ASP A 94 2.32 3.71 4.33
C ASP A 94 1.21 4.37 5.18
N VAL A 95 1.59 5.47 5.83
CA VAL A 95 0.77 6.14 6.85
C VAL A 95 -0.41 6.89 6.24
N TYR A 96 -0.19 7.68 5.18
CA TYR A 96 -1.14 8.74 4.87
C TYR A 96 -1.79 8.67 3.48
N GLN A 97 -1.24 7.99 2.48
CA GLN A 97 -1.87 7.90 1.16
C GLN A 97 -3.05 6.91 1.19
N GLY A 98 -4.22 7.24 0.62
CA GLY A 98 -5.32 6.28 0.41
C GLY A 98 -6.74 6.81 0.64
N THR A 99 -6.94 7.88 1.41
CA THR A 99 -8.28 8.46 1.66
C THR A 99 -8.42 9.90 1.18
N ASP A 100 -9.65 10.35 0.91
CA ASP A 100 -9.91 11.74 0.51
C ASP A 100 -9.47 12.75 1.59
N VAL A 101 -9.73 12.45 2.85
CA VAL A 101 -9.31 13.33 3.94
C VAL A 101 -7.79 13.49 3.96
N SER A 102 -7.05 12.43 3.76
CA SER A 102 -5.60 12.47 3.75
C SER A 102 -5.04 13.14 2.49
N LEU A 103 -5.65 12.90 1.33
CA LEU A 103 -5.29 13.56 0.07
C LEU A 103 -5.43 15.07 0.16
N ARG A 104 -6.50 15.58 0.78
CA ARG A 104 -6.78 17.03 0.91
C ARG A 104 -5.72 17.77 1.69
N ASN A 105 -5.23 17.19 2.76
CA ASN A 105 -4.19 17.81 3.59
C ASN A 105 -2.78 17.24 3.35
N LYS A 106 -2.63 16.39 2.29
CA LYS A 106 -1.35 15.78 1.92
C LYS A 106 -0.69 15.05 3.10
N GLY A 107 -1.49 14.28 3.86
CA GLY A 107 -1.04 13.47 4.98
C GLY A 107 -0.80 14.20 6.30
N ALA A 108 -0.90 15.54 6.31
CA ALA A 108 -0.58 16.32 7.50
C ALA A 108 -1.40 15.92 8.73
N LEU A 109 -2.68 15.60 8.56
CA LEU A 109 -3.53 15.12 9.66
C LEU A 109 -3.05 13.79 10.22
N MET A 110 -2.62 12.85 9.37
CA MET A 110 -2.14 11.56 9.85
C MET A 110 -0.87 11.71 10.68
N ILE A 111 0.12 12.48 10.22
CA ILE A 111 1.33 12.77 11.01
C ILE A 111 0.99 13.46 12.33
N ASP A 112 0.06 14.38 12.32
CA ASP A 112 -0.41 15.07 13.52
C ASP A 112 -1.08 14.09 14.52
N LEU A 113 -1.87 13.14 14.03
CA LEU A 113 -2.48 12.09 14.87
C LEU A 113 -1.43 11.12 15.43
N LEU A 114 -0.41 10.74 14.65
CA LEU A 114 0.70 9.93 15.17
C LEU A 114 1.48 10.70 16.25
N ASN A 115 1.74 12.00 16.05
CA ASN A 115 2.34 12.86 17.08
C ASN A 115 1.48 12.93 18.34
N GLN A 116 0.16 13.09 18.21
CA GLN A 116 -0.79 13.13 19.34
C GLN A 116 -0.87 11.81 20.11
N LEU A 117 -0.69 10.68 19.42
CA LEU A 117 -0.68 9.35 20.01
C LEU A 117 0.69 8.97 20.58
N GLU A 118 1.68 9.87 20.46
CA GLU A 118 3.03 9.72 20.99
C GLU A 118 3.75 8.48 20.42
N TYR A 119 3.68 8.29 19.10
CA TYR A 119 4.46 7.24 18.46
C TYR A 119 5.96 7.47 18.70
N ASP A 120 6.68 6.41 19.03
CA ASP A 120 8.12 6.44 19.31
C ASP A 120 8.98 6.42 18.05
N ALA A 121 8.46 5.89 16.97
CA ALA A 121 9.12 5.89 15.66
C ALA A 121 8.12 5.61 14.53
N TRP A 122 8.50 6.02 13.34
CA TRP A 122 7.80 5.75 12.09
C TRP A 122 8.79 5.24 11.05
N VAL A 123 8.48 4.13 10.38
CA VAL A 123 9.27 3.56 9.28
C VAL A 123 8.75 4.11 7.95
N VAL A 124 9.63 4.42 7.02
CA VAL A 124 9.22 4.93 5.70
C VAL A 124 8.68 3.80 4.83
N GLY A 125 7.45 3.93 4.33
CA GLY A 125 6.85 3.06 3.33
C GLY A 125 7.00 3.60 1.90
N ASN A 126 6.43 2.93 0.92
CA ASN A 126 6.51 3.38 -0.48
C ASN A 126 5.48 4.45 -0.82
N HIS A 127 4.32 4.44 -0.20
CA HIS A 127 3.27 5.42 -0.44
C HIS A 127 3.51 6.78 0.24
N GLU A 128 4.57 6.93 1.02
CA GLU A 128 5.04 8.21 1.50
C GLU A 128 5.48 9.15 0.37
N PHE A 129 5.79 8.61 -0.80
CA PHE A 129 6.30 9.37 -1.95
C PHE A 129 5.26 9.66 -3.04
N ASP A 130 4.04 9.16 -2.95
CA ASP A 130 3.02 9.28 -4.00
C ASP A 130 2.66 10.73 -4.36
N TRP A 131 2.86 11.64 -3.43
CA TRP A 131 2.62 13.08 -3.64
C TRP A 131 3.91 13.89 -3.80
N GLY A 132 5.02 13.21 -4.05
CA GLY A 132 6.33 13.78 -4.35
C GLY A 132 7.14 14.16 -3.11
N MET A 133 8.39 14.54 -3.37
CA MET A 133 9.40 14.82 -2.34
C MET A 133 9.00 15.94 -1.39
N GLU A 134 8.43 17.04 -1.90
CA GLU A 134 8.01 18.18 -1.08
C GLU A 134 6.98 17.78 -0.02
N CYS A 135 6.08 16.86 -0.35
CA CYS A 135 5.11 16.33 0.60
C CYS A 135 5.79 15.49 1.69
N PHE A 136 6.71 14.63 1.31
CA PHE A 136 7.48 13.82 2.25
C PHE A 136 8.37 14.67 3.17
N GLU A 137 9.04 15.69 2.64
CA GLU A 137 9.84 16.64 3.43
C GLU A 137 8.99 17.35 4.49
N ARG A 138 7.78 17.82 4.13
CA ARG A 138 6.85 18.41 5.09
C ARG A 138 6.41 17.41 6.17
N ALA A 139 6.17 16.15 5.81
CA ALA A 139 5.85 15.11 6.78
C ALA A 139 7.00 14.86 7.75
N LEU A 140 8.25 14.85 7.26
CA LEU A 140 9.45 14.78 8.09
C LEU A 140 9.55 15.99 9.05
N GLU A 141 9.34 17.21 8.54
CA GLU A 141 9.37 18.43 9.36
C GLU A 141 8.32 18.40 10.46
N GLN A 142 7.12 17.97 10.14
CA GLN A 142 5.97 17.90 11.07
C GLN A 142 6.12 16.79 12.11
N SER A 143 6.84 15.71 11.79
CA SER A 143 7.02 14.56 12.67
C SER A 143 7.79 14.96 13.94
N ASN A 144 7.21 14.66 15.11
CA ASN A 144 7.88 14.78 16.41
C ASN A 144 8.66 13.51 16.78
N MET A 145 8.44 12.42 16.05
CA MET A 145 9.10 11.14 16.26
C MET A 145 10.24 10.92 15.27
N PRO A 146 11.27 10.12 15.62
CA PRO A 146 12.27 9.64 14.67
C PRO A 146 11.65 8.89 13.51
N VAL A 147 12.21 9.09 12.31
CA VAL A 147 11.83 8.39 11.08
C VAL A 147 12.91 7.38 10.74
N LEU A 148 12.53 6.13 10.46
CA LEU A 148 13.50 5.05 10.30
C LEU A 148 13.55 4.55 8.85
N ALA A 149 14.75 4.55 8.24
CA ALA A 149 15.00 3.99 6.93
C ALA A 149 16.52 3.74 6.71
N ALA A 150 17.08 2.72 7.35
CA ALA A 150 18.53 2.45 7.35
C ALA A 150 19.14 2.23 5.96
N ASN A 151 18.34 1.76 5.00
CA ASN A 151 18.78 1.46 3.63
C ASN A 151 18.49 2.58 2.63
N THR A 152 18.09 3.76 3.10
CA THR A 152 17.89 4.94 2.26
C THR A 152 19.12 5.83 2.28
N LEU A 153 19.55 6.27 1.10
CA LEU A 153 20.65 7.19 0.91
C LEU A 153 20.11 8.48 0.27
N MET A 154 20.66 9.60 0.66
CA MET A 154 20.48 10.85 -0.05
C MET A 154 21.82 11.35 -0.57
N GLU A 155 21.90 11.62 -1.87
CA GLU A 155 23.15 12.02 -2.53
C GLU A 155 24.34 11.07 -2.22
N GLY A 156 24.05 9.76 -2.13
CA GLY A 156 25.03 8.72 -1.85
C GLY A 156 25.45 8.57 -0.39
N LYS A 157 24.91 9.39 0.53
CA LYS A 157 25.17 9.28 1.97
C LYS A 157 23.99 8.61 2.68
N PRO A 158 24.25 7.78 3.69
CA PRO A 158 23.20 7.21 4.52
C PRO A 158 22.31 8.31 5.10
N ALA A 159 21.01 8.09 5.11
CA ALA A 159 20.08 8.90 5.88
C ALA A 159 20.55 8.95 7.36
N GLY A 160 20.45 10.08 8.01
CA GLY A 160 21.00 10.31 9.35
C GLY A 160 22.48 10.75 9.39
N GLU A 161 23.24 10.57 8.31
CA GLU A 161 24.59 11.13 8.14
C GLU A 161 24.59 12.38 7.24
N PHE A 162 23.40 12.96 7.00
CA PHE A 162 23.26 14.15 6.18
C PHE A 162 23.94 15.34 6.86
N PRO A 163 24.84 16.07 6.16
CA PRO A 163 25.71 17.05 6.82
C PRO A 163 24.97 18.30 7.32
N ASP A 164 23.82 18.64 6.75
CA ASP A 164 22.97 19.72 7.24
C ASP A 164 21.93 19.20 8.22
N ALA A 165 22.17 19.38 9.51
CA ALA A 165 21.24 18.98 10.58
C ALA A 165 19.88 19.69 10.53
N LYS A 166 19.74 20.77 9.75
CA LYS A 166 18.46 21.48 9.56
C LYS A 166 17.64 20.90 8.40
N HIS A 167 18.26 20.12 7.54
CA HIS A 167 17.54 19.50 6.43
C HIS A 167 16.55 18.45 6.95
N PRO A 168 15.31 18.37 6.44
CA PRO A 168 14.31 17.40 6.91
C PRO A 168 14.82 15.96 6.93
N PHE A 169 15.64 15.56 5.98
CA PHE A 169 16.25 14.22 5.89
C PHE A 169 17.22 13.89 7.04
N ALA A 170 17.72 14.88 7.79
CA ALA A 170 18.51 14.63 8.99
C ALA A 170 17.69 13.93 10.10
N LYS A 171 16.35 13.94 10.02
CA LYS A 171 15.46 13.20 10.91
C LYS A 171 15.39 11.70 10.61
N ILE A 172 15.81 11.28 9.41
CA ILE A 172 15.81 9.85 9.06
C ILE A 172 17.02 9.19 9.71
N GLN A 173 16.76 8.15 10.47
CA GLN A 173 17.77 7.41 11.22
C GLN A 173 17.79 5.93 10.80
N SER A 174 18.93 5.28 10.99
CA SER A 174 19.04 3.84 10.77
C SER A 174 18.36 3.04 11.88
N PHE A 175 18.42 3.54 13.12
CA PHE A 175 17.80 2.93 14.28
C PHE A 175 17.65 3.93 15.42
N ILE A 176 16.80 3.61 16.38
CA ILE A 176 16.75 4.26 17.69
C ILE A 176 17.15 3.27 18.79
N LEU A 177 17.69 3.79 19.88
CA LEU A 177 17.99 3.04 21.08
C LEU A 177 17.13 3.58 22.24
N LYS A 178 16.18 2.76 22.71
CA LYS A 178 15.28 3.09 23.81
C LYS A 178 15.64 2.29 25.06
N GLU A 179 15.79 2.97 26.19
CA GLU A 179 15.98 2.30 27.49
C GLU A 179 14.68 2.30 28.28
N ILE A 180 14.16 1.13 28.58
CA ILE A 180 12.90 0.93 29.29
C ILE A 180 13.13 -0.07 30.43
N ALA A 181 12.84 0.35 31.64
CA ALA A 181 13.04 -0.48 32.85
C ALA A 181 14.44 -1.11 32.96
N GLY A 182 15.48 -0.39 32.48
CA GLY A 182 16.88 -0.82 32.48
C GLY A 182 17.29 -1.72 31.34
N ILE A 183 16.38 -2.05 30.41
CA ILE A 183 16.64 -2.80 29.18
C ILE A 183 16.78 -1.84 28.02
N LYS A 184 17.85 -1.97 27.24
CA LYS A 184 18.05 -1.20 26.01
C LYS A 184 17.60 -1.98 24.79
N LEU A 185 16.53 -1.51 24.11
CA LEU A 185 16.07 -2.04 22.85
C LEU A 185 16.59 -1.17 21.69
N ALA A 186 17.17 -1.80 20.70
CA ALA A 186 17.44 -1.15 19.41
C ALA A 186 16.31 -1.48 18.45
N ILE A 187 15.69 -0.46 17.87
CA ILE A 187 14.66 -0.58 16.84
C ILE A 187 15.27 -0.08 15.54
N ILE A 188 15.58 -0.99 14.64
CA ILE A 188 16.17 -0.72 13.33
C ILE A 188 15.05 -0.69 12.30
N GLY A 189 14.94 0.39 11.52
CA GLY A 189 13.95 0.50 10.47
C GLY A 189 14.55 0.37 9.07
N VAL A 190 13.87 -0.35 8.18
CA VAL A 190 14.22 -0.47 6.76
C VAL A 190 13.00 -0.27 5.89
N THR A 191 13.20 0.28 4.70
CA THR A 191 12.16 0.39 3.69
C THR A 191 12.39 -0.60 2.55
N THR A 192 11.37 -0.85 1.74
CA THR A 192 11.50 -1.75 0.60
C THR A 192 12.50 -1.24 -0.43
N PRO A 193 13.45 -2.05 -0.89
CA PRO A 193 14.32 -1.69 -2.01
C PRO A 193 13.60 -1.68 -3.38
N GLY A 194 12.30 -2.00 -3.40
CA GLY A 194 11.46 -1.95 -4.60
C GLY A 194 11.05 -0.55 -5.04
N MET A 195 11.28 0.48 -4.23
CA MET A 195 10.86 1.86 -4.50
C MET A 195 11.24 2.38 -5.89
N PRO A 196 12.49 2.27 -6.37
CA PRO A 196 12.87 2.75 -7.70
C PRO A 196 12.17 2.00 -8.83
N PHE A 197 11.62 0.84 -8.51
CA PHE A 197 10.92 0.00 -9.46
C PHE A 197 9.46 0.43 -9.66
N TRP A 198 8.78 0.86 -8.60
CA TRP A 198 7.36 1.19 -8.63
C TRP A 198 7.09 2.69 -8.75
N LEU A 199 7.95 3.51 -8.12
CA LEU A 199 7.75 4.95 -8.10
C LEU A 199 8.33 5.63 -9.33
N TRP A 200 7.76 6.76 -9.69
CA TRP A 200 8.31 7.62 -10.71
C TRP A 200 9.57 8.32 -10.18
N PRO A 201 10.65 8.44 -10.99
CA PRO A 201 11.90 9.04 -10.54
C PRO A 201 11.76 10.44 -9.95
N GLU A 202 10.77 11.20 -10.43
CA GLU A 202 10.48 12.55 -9.94
C GLU A 202 10.01 12.56 -8.49
N PHE A 203 9.34 11.47 -8.05
CA PHE A 203 8.77 11.37 -6.70
C PHE A 203 9.80 11.02 -5.63
N THR A 204 10.96 10.51 -6.03
CA THR A 204 12.04 10.10 -5.12
C THR A 204 13.38 10.77 -5.46
N ARG A 205 13.32 11.95 -6.08
CA ARG A 205 14.51 12.64 -6.58
C ARG A 205 15.58 12.80 -5.49
N GLY A 206 16.80 12.35 -5.79
CA GLY A 206 17.94 12.44 -4.88
C GLY A 206 18.04 11.29 -3.87
N LEU A 207 17.02 10.43 -3.79
CA LEU A 207 17.04 9.23 -2.93
C LEU A 207 17.47 7.98 -3.69
N ASP A 208 18.22 7.13 -2.99
CA ASP A 208 18.60 5.78 -3.42
C ASP A 208 18.17 4.79 -2.33
N PHE A 209 17.52 3.72 -2.74
CA PHE A 209 16.99 2.67 -1.85
C PHE A 209 17.73 1.37 -2.09
N ARG A 210 18.60 1.00 -1.17
CA ARG A 210 19.50 -0.13 -1.35
C ARG A 210 18.98 -1.41 -0.73
N ASN A 211 19.59 -2.52 -1.15
CA ASN A 211 19.42 -3.79 -0.45
C ASN A 211 19.72 -3.60 1.04
N PRO A 212 18.81 -3.97 1.96
CA PRO A 212 18.91 -3.62 3.38
C PRO A 212 19.94 -4.44 4.16
N VAL A 213 20.50 -5.53 3.63
CA VAL A 213 21.39 -6.44 4.38
C VAL A 213 22.59 -5.71 5.00
N GLU A 214 23.38 -4.98 4.20
CA GLU A 214 24.53 -4.26 4.72
C GLU A 214 24.18 -3.06 5.61
N PRO A 215 23.17 -2.23 5.31
CA PRO A 215 22.67 -1.23 6.25
C PRO A 215 22.25 -1.81 7.60
N VAL A 216 21.50 -2.91 7.61
CA VAL A 216 21.08 -3.59 8.85
C VAL A 216 22.28 -4.12 9.63
N ARG A 217 23.26 -4.74 8.96
CA ARG A 217 24.50 -5.21 9.60
C ARG A 217 25.20 -4.08 10.35
N ARG A 218 25.37 -2.91 9.70
CA ARG A 218 25.97 -1.73 10.32
C ARG A 218 25.14 -1.20 11.49
N ALA A 219 23.83 -1.15 11.33
CA ALA A 219 22.92 -0.70 12.38
C ALA A 219 22.96 -1.63 13.61
N ILE A 220 22.97 -2.97 13.42
CA ILE A 220 23.12 -3.95 14.50
C ILE A 220 24.47 -3.77 15.21
N ALA A 221 25.57 -3.61 14.47
CA ALA A 221 26.88 -3.39 15.08
C ALA A 221 26.92 -2.10 15.91
N SER A 222 26.34 -1.02 15.42
CA SER A 222 26.24 0.26 16.13
C SER A 222 25.34 0.16 17.37
N ALA A 223 24.21 -0.52 17.26
CA ALA A 223 23.28 -0.76 18.37
C ALA A 223 23.95 -1.60 19.49
N LYS A 224 24.66 -2.66 19.14
CA LYS A 224 25.43 -3.49 20.09
C LYS A 224 26.52 -2.67 20.79
N LYS A 225 27.25 -1.81 20.04
CA LYS A 225 28.21 -0.86 20.61
C LYS A 225 27.56 0.13 21.58
N GLY A 226 26.30 0.53 21.31
CA GLY A 226 25.47 1.37 22.21
C GLY A 226 24.92 0.61 23.42
N GLY A 227 25.18 -0.70 23.54
CA GLY A 227 24.76 -1.53 24.66
C GLY A 227 23.36 -2.10 24.51
N ALA A 228 22.83 -2.28 23.30
CA ALA A 228 21.52 -2.91 23.07
C ALA A 228 21.48 -4.33 23.66
N ASN A 229 20.44 -4.62 24.41
CA ASN A 229 20.16 -5.92 24.99
C ASN A 229 19.35 -6.83 24.04
N ALA A 230 18.55 -6.22 23.16
CA ALA A 230 17.86 -6.91 22.09
C ALA A 230 17.72 -6.01 20.86
N ILE A 231 17.62 -6.67 19.70
CA ILE A 231 17.43 -6.03 18.39
C ILE A 231 16.02 -6.33 17.89
N VAL A 232 15.28 -5.29 17.60
CA VAL A 232 14.00 -5.31 16.89
C VAL A 232 14.28 -4.80 15.48
N LEU A 233 13.94 -5.57 14.47
CA LEU A 233 13.98 -5.15 13.10
C LEU A 233 12.55 -4.84 12.65
N THR A 234 12.33 -3.67 12.10
CA THR A 234 11.04 -3.29 11.54
C THR A 234 11.24 -2.87 10.08
N GLY A 235 10.33 -3.27 9.21
CA GLY A 235 10.53 -3.02 7.79
C GLY A 235 9.24 -2.92 6.99
N HIS A 236 9.15 -1.85 6.19
CA HIS A 236 8.06 -1.74 5.22
C HIS A 236 8.33 -2.65 4.02
N MET A 237 8.15 -3.94 4.24
CA MET A 237 8.28 -5.04 3.27
C MET A 237 7.64 -6.30 3.86
N GLY A 238 7.08 -7.14 3.00
CA GLY A 238 6.35 -8.33 3.44
C GLY A 238 7.15 -9.63 3.40
N LEU A 239 6.57 -10.66 3.98
CA LEU A 239 7.07 -12.01 3.92
C LEU A 239 6.59 -12.70 2.65
N LYS A 240 7.49 -13.05 1.75
CA LYS A 240 7.23 -13.95 0.63
C LYS A 240 7.91 -15.29 0.84
N THR A 241 7.12 -16.34 0.85
CA THR A 241 7.58 -17.72 1.04
C THR A 241 7.78 -18.49 -0.26
N ARG A 242 7.33 -17.92 -1.39
CA ARG A 242 7.56 -18.46 -2.73
C ARG A 242 8.42 -17.48 -3.52
N THR A 243 9.38 -17.98 -4.28
CA THR A 243 10.15 -17.17 -5.21
C THR A 243 9.25 -16.57 -6.27
N GLY A 244 9.41 -15.29 -6.52
CA GLY A 244 8.61 -14.51 -7.48
C GLY A 244 9.37 -13.31 -7.99
N GLY A 245 8.82 -12.63 -8.97
CA GLY A 245 9.50 -11.53 -9.64
C GLY A 245 9.83 -10.30 -8.79
N ASP A 246 9.28 -10.19 -7.58
CA ASP A 246 9.49 -9.09 -6.64
C ASP A 246 10.21 -9.50 -5.34
N ASP A 247 10.93 -10.62 -5.35
CA ASP A 247 11.76 -11.09 -4.23
C ASP A 247 12.80 -10.03 -3.81
N PHE A 248 13.29 -9.25 -4.78
CA PHE A 248 14.21 -8.14 -4.54
C PHE A 248 13.60 -7.06 -3.63
N ALA A 249 12.29 -6.89 -3.63
CA ALA A 249 11.54 -5.89 -2.86
C ALA A 249 11.11 -6.41 -1.48
N ASN A 250 10.93 -7.72 -1.34
CA ASN A 250 10.43 -8.38 -0.13
C ASN A 250 11.52 -9.25 0.49
N THR A 251 12.50 -8.60 1.12
CA THR A 251 13.76 -9.23 1.58
C THR A 251 13.70 -9.81 3.00
N VAL A 252 12.51 -9.97 3.60
CA VAL A 252 12.35 -10.52 4.97
C VAL A 252 13.04 -11.87 5.15
N MET A 253 12.90 -12.78 4.17
CA MET A 253 13.55 -14.10 4.25
C MET A 253 15.08 -13.99 4.29
N ALA A 254 15.65 -13.11 3.49
CA ALA A 254 17.10 -12.87 3.48
C ALA A 254 17.57 -12.25 4.80
N LEU A 255 16.86 -11.25 5.30
CA LEU A 255 17.20 -10.55 6.54
C LEU A 255 17.10 -11.47 7.76
N THR A 256 16.05 -12.27 7.87
CA THR A 256 15.89 -13.21 8.99
C THR A 256 16.88 -14.37 8.95
N SER A 257 17.32 -14.78 7.75
CA SER A 257 18.38 -15.77 7.59
C SER A 257 19.74 -15.23 7.95
N GLU A 258 20.03 -13.98 7.58
CA GLU A 258 21.33 -13.33 7.80
C GLU A 258 21.52 -12.87 9.26
N PHE A 259 20.43 -12.50 9.95
CA PHE A 259 20.47 -11.93 11.29
C PHE A 259 19.62 -12.72 12.30
N PRO A 260 19.99 -13.96 12.63
CA PRO A 260 19.22 -14.81 13.55
C PRO A 260 19.19 -14.27 15.00
N GLU A 261 20.06 -13.31 15.35
CA GLU A 261 20.06 -12.63 16.65
C GLU A 261 18.96 -11.58 16.79
N VAL A 262 18.23 -11.23 15.72
CA VAL A 262 17.07 -10.36 15.78
C VAL A 262 15.97 -11.03 16.60
N ALA A 263 15.45 -10.32 17.59
CA ALA A 263 14.41 -10.87 18.47
C ALA A 263 13.07 -10.98 17.73
N VAL A 264 12.71 -9.95 16.96
CA VAL A 264 11.46 -9.88 16.20
C VAL A 264 11.64 -9.04 14.94
N PHE A 265 10.96 -9.45 13.86
CA PHE A 265 10.75 -8.66 12.65
C PHE A 265 9.29 -8.22 12.58
N ILE A 266 9.05 -6.90 12.62
CA ILE A 266 7.71 -6.30 12.49
C ILE A 266 7.60 -5.73 11.08
N ALA A 267 6.62 -6.21 10.31
CA ALA A 267 6.49 -5.97 8.88
C ALA A 267 5.27 -5.13 8.48
N GLY A 268 5.29 -4.64 7.24
CA GLY A 268 4.19 -3.97 6.53
C GLY A 268 4.13 -4.32 5.05
N HIS A 269 3.53 -3.44 4.22
CA HIS A 269 3.57 -3.47 2.75
C HIS A 269 2.67 -4.51 2.07
N THR A 270 2.61 -5.73 2.54
CA THR A 270 1.88 -6.81 1.87
C THR A 270 0.44 -6.99 2.34
N HIS A 271 -0.04 -6.10 3.20
CA HIS A 271 -1.42 -6.08 3.69
C HIS A 271 -1.89 -7.45 4.21
N GLN A 272 -1.05 -8.13 4.99
CA GLN A 272 -1.34 -9.46 5.52
C GLN A 272 -1.53 -9.40 7.04
N ASP A 273 -2.52 -10.14 7.54
CA ASP A 273 -2.63 -10.45 8.97
C ASP A 273 -1.76 -11.68 9.27
N VAL A 274 -0.61 -11.44 9.91
CA VAL A 274 0.30 -12.49 10.39
C VAL A 274 0.58 -12.24 11.88
N PRO A 275 -0.30 -12.68 12.77
CA PRO A 275 -0.18 -12.38 14.20
C PRO A 275 1.15 -12.84 14.81
N SER A 276 1.60 -14.06 14.43
CA SER A 276 2.82 -14.64 14.97
C SER A 276 3.32 -15.78 14.09
N ARG A 277 4.58 -15.70 13.67
CA ARG A 277 5.23 -16.74 12.87
C ARG A 277 6.72 -16.79 13.17
N LEU A 278 7.30 -17.98 13.26
CA LEU A 278 8.76 -18.13 13.26
C LEU A 278 9.28 -18.24 11.82
N THR A 279 10.23 -17.37 11.49
CA THR A 279 10.88 -17.33 10.18
C THR A 279 12.40 -17.34 10.39
N ASN A 280 13.07 -18.40 9.99
CA ASN A 280 14.51 -18.59 10.23
C ASN A 280 14.92 -18.40 11.72
N GLY A 281 14.06 -18.77 12.65
CA GLY A 281 14.28 -18.57 14.08
C GLY A 281 13.96 -17.19 14.62
N VAL A 282 13.63 -16.20 13.78
CA VAL A 282 13.18 -14.87 14.16
C VAL A 282 11.67 -14.84 14.28
N LEU A 283 11.12 -14.22 15.32
CA LEU A 283 9.68 -13.98 15.44
C LEU A 283 9.27 -12.94 14.40
N PHE A 284 8.27 -13.25 13.57
CA PHE A 284 7.72 -12.38 12.54
C PHE A 284 6.27 -12.04 12.86
N THR A 285 5.88 -10.78 12.67
CA THR A 285 4.49 -10.31 12.79
C THR A 285 4.20 -9.20 11.78
N GLN A 286 2.94 -9.11 11.34
CA GLN A 286 2.42 -8.05 10.48
C GLN A 286 0.95 -7.81 10.81
N ALA A 287 0.54 -6.56 11.00
CA ALA A 287 -0.79 -6.17 11.48
C ALA A 287 -1.71 -5.67 10.35
N ASP A 288 -1.79 -6.40 9.24
CA ASP A 288 -2.72 -6.12 8.14
C ASP A 288 -2.56 -4.70 7.53
N HIS A 289 -3.66 -3.97 7.30
CA HIS A 289 -3.72 -2.63 6.71
C HIS A 289 -4.93 -1.85 7.24
N PHE A 290 -5.03 -0.54 6.94
CA PHE A 290 -6.15 0.36 7.28
C PHE A 290 -6.51 0.40 8.77
N GLY A 291 -5.59 -0.02 9.65
CA GLY A 291 -5.88 -0.20 11.06
C GLY A 291 -6.90 -1.32 11.34
N ILE A 292 -7.11 -2.25 10.40
CA ILE A 292 -7.99 -3.42 10.59
C ILE A 292 -7.47 -4.29 11.73
N HIS A 293 -6.16 -4.40 11.86
CA HIS A 293 -5.52 -5.00 13.02
C HIS A 293 -4.55 -4.00 13.66
N VAL A 294 -4.34 -4.17 14.96
CA VAL A 294 -3.26 -3.53 15.71
C VAL A 294 -2.40 -4.62 16.34
N GLY A 295 -1.09 -4.49 16.20
CA GLY A 295 -0.14 -5.51 16.64
C GLY A 295 0.44 -5.22 18.03
N ARG A 296 0.79 -6.29 18.72
CA ARG A 296 1.53 -6.26 20.00
C ARG A 296 2.57 -7.36 20.01
N VAL A 297 3.79 -7.00 20.38
CA VAL A 297 4.89 -7.93 20.66
C VAL A 297 5.30 -7.77 22.11
N ASP A 298 5.34 -8.86 22.85
CA ASP A 298 5.81 -8.89 24.25
C ASP A 298 7.18 -9.56 24.33
N LEU A 299 8.16 -8.84 24.86
CA LEU A 299 9.53 -9.31 25.10
C LEU A 299 9.77 -9.38 26.60
N LEU A 300 9.94 -10.60 27.12
CA LEU A 300 10.21 -10.85 28.55
C LEU A 300 11.71 -10.99 28.78
N PHE A 301 12.26 -10.19 29.68
CA PHE A 301 13.67 -10.15 30.03
C PHE A 301 13.90 -10.55 31.49
N ASP A 302 15.02 -11.17 31.78
CA ASP A 302 15.60 -11.24 33.11
C ASP A 302 16.21 -9.87 33.48
N ARG A 303 15.83 -9.30 34.62
CA ARG A 303 16.27 -7.95 35.04
C ARG A 303 17.76 -7.86 35.28
N ASN A 304 18.34 -8.89 35.88
CA ASN A 304 19.72 -8.88 36.32
C ASN A 304 20.68 -9.09 35.16
N SER A 305 20.46 -10.15 34.40
CA SER A 305 21.32 -10.49 33.24
C SER A 305 20.95 -9.72 31.98
N LYS A 306 19.77 -9.06 31.96
CA LYS A 306 19.20 -8.37 30.77
C LYS A 306 18.99 -9.29 29.57
N LYS A 307 18.96 -10.60 29.78
CA LYS A 307 18.79 -11.61 28.74
C LYS A 307 17.31 -11.72 28.36
N LEU A 308 17.03 -11.77 27.06
CA LEU A 308 15.69 -12.08 26.54
C LEU A 308 15.36 -13.55 26.86
N LEU A 309 14.27 -13.77 27.58
CA LEU A 309 13.79 -15.08 28.03
C LEU A 309 12.68 -15.63 27.12
N ARG A 310 11.76 -14.75 26.70
CA ARG A 310 10.59 -15.12 25.91
C ARG A 310 10.17 -13.97 25.00
N ARG A 311 9.55 -14.32 23.88
CA ARG A 311 8.95 -13.39 22.93
C ARG A 311 7.64 -13.95 22.38
N ASP A 312 6.62 -13.12 22.35
CA ASP A 312 5.29 -13.45 21.84
C ASP A 312 4.78 -12.31 20.98
N ALA A 313 3.91 -12.61 20.02
CA ALA A 313 3.26 -11.59 19.21
C ALA A 313 1.80 -11.95 18.94
N MET A 314 0.98 -10.93 18.76
CA MET A 314 -0.43 -11.04 18.40
C MET A 314 -0.88 -9.83 17.59
N CYS A 315 -1.94 -10.02 16.79
CA CYS A 315 -2.67 -8.94 16.12
C CYS A 315 -4.13 -9.00 16.57
N GLU A 316 -4.69 -7.87 16.97
CA GLU A 316 -6.08 -7.78 17.41
C GLU A 316 -6.93 -7.07 16.36
N LEU A 317 -8.05 -7.69 15.99
CA LEU A 317 -8.98 -7.17 15.00
C LEU A 317 -9.78 -6.00 15.55
N MET A 318 -9.67 -4.84 14.93
CA MET A 318 -10.42 -3.63 15.25
C MET A 318 -11.77 -3.63 14.55
N ASP A 319 -12.81 -4.01 15.25
CA ASP A 319 -14.18 -4.03 14.76
C ASP A 319 -15.12 -3.15 15.62
N LYS A 320 -16.42 -3.31 15.44
CA LYS A 320 -17.48 -2.55 16.14
C LYS A 320 -17.47 -2.66 17.67
N HIS A 321 -16.75 -3.63 18.25
CA HIS A 321 -16.65 -3.77 19.69
C HIS A 321 -15.68 -2.76 20.31
N PHE A 322 -14.87 -2.10 19.51
CA PHE A 322 -13.96 -1.04 19.95
C PHE A 322 -14.59 0.32 19.71
N ALA A 323 -14.71 1.11 20.77
CA ALA A 323 -15.10 2.52 20.68
C ALA A 323 -14.01 3.34 19.98
N PHE A 324 -14.37 4.46 19.40
CA PHE A 324 -13.41 5.42 18.87
C PHE A 324 -12.71 6.18 20.00
N ASP A 325 -11.43 6.42 19.89
CA ASP A 325 -10.71 7.33 20.78
C ASP A 325 -11.21 8.76 20.57
N GLY A 326 -11.73 9.36 21.64
CA GLY A 326 -12.35 10.69 21.58
C GLY A 326 -11.38 11.81 21.22
N ALA A 327 -10.09 11.67 21.55
CA ALA A 327 -9.09 12.68 21.24
C ALA A 327 -8.71 12.63 19.73
N VAL A 328 -8.59 11.44 19.15
CA VAL A 328 -8.38 11.25 17.70
C VAL A 328 -9.57 11.84 16.91
N ILE A 329 -10.80 11.49 17.30
CA ILE A 329 -12.00 12.00 16.63
C ILE A 329 -12.10 13.52 16.75
N SER A 330 -11.87 14.07 17.95
CA SER A 330 -11.93 15.52 18.17
C SER A 330 -10.91 16.26 17.29
N ARG A 331 -9.69 15.73 17.15
CA ARG A 331 -8.63 16.32 16.34
C ARG A 331 -8.93 16.27 14.85
N ALA A 332 -9.51 15.18 14.39
CA ALA A 332 -9.83 14.96 12.96
C ALA A 332 -11.17 15.58 12.52
N LYS A 333 -12.01 16.01 13.44
CA LYS A 333 -13.45 16.33 13.22
C LYS A 333 -13.69 17.27 12.04
N SER A 334 -12.97 18.39 11.98
CA SER A 334 -13.16 19.40 10.92
C SER A 334 -12.82 18.81 9.54
N GLN A 335 -11.65 18.19 9.42
CA GLN A 335 -11.16 17.66 8.16
C GLN A 335 -11.95 16.44 7.68
N LEU A 336 -12.47 15.63 8.60
CA LEU A 336 -13.40 14.55 8.26
C LEU A 336 -14.74 15.11 7.73
N ALA A 337 -15.25 16.19 8.33
CA ALA A 337 -16.48 16.84 7.85
C ALA A 337 -16.29 17.47 6.46
N GLU A 338 -15.18 18.16 6.24
CA GLU A 338 -14.82 18.74 4.94
C GLU A 338 -14.67 17.67 3.84
N SER A 339 -14.04 16.54 4.18
CA SER A 339 -13.90 15.39 3.28
C SER A 339 -15.27 14.78 2.95
N GLU A 340 -16.14 14.61 3.95
CA GLU A 340 -17.48 14.06 3.77
C GLU A 340 -18.33 14.96 2.85
N GLU A 341 -18.30 16.26 3.06
CA GLU A 341 -19.00 17.25 2.21
C GLU A 341 -18.49 17.17 0.76
N ALA A 342 -17.18 17.09 0.59
CA ALA A 342 -16.59 17.00 -0.74
C ALA A 342 -16.92 15.68 -1.45
N LEU A 343 -16.85 14.57 -0.73
CA LEU A 343 -17.23 13.27 -1.28
C LEU A 343 -18.72 13.20 -1.63
N ALA A 344 -19.58 13.90 -0.88
CA ALA A 344 -21.01 14.00 -1.15
C ALA A 344 -21.35 14.97 -2.30
N SER A 345 -20.39 15.77 -2.77
CA SER A 345 -20.64 16.78 -3.81
C SER A 345 -21.18 16.14 -5.09
N PRO A 346 -22.31 16.62 -5.64
CA PRO A 346 -22.90 16.07 -6.85
C PRO A 346 -22.06 16.42 -8.08
N ILE A 347 -21.88 15.47 -8.97
CA ILE A 347 -21.08 15.64 -10.20
C ILE A 347 -21.89 15.48 -11.48
N GLY A 348 -23.06 14.85 -11.42
CA GLY A 348 -23.91 14.59 -12.58
C GLY A 348 -24.85 13.42 -12.35
N GLU A 349 -25.32 12.82 -13.43
CA GLU A 349 -26.22 11.66 -13.43
C GLU A 349 -25.74 10.59 -14.41
N LEU A 350 -25.92 9.32 -14.05
CA LEU A 350 -25.69 8.20 -14.93
C LEU A 350 -27.02 7.59 -15.37
N ALA A 351 -27.27 7.55 -16.68
CA ALA A 351 -28.54 7.11 -17.23
C ALA A 351 -28.82 5.61 -17.07
N GLU A 352 -27.78 4.77 -17.02
CA GLU A 352 -27.89 3.32 -16.84
C GLU A 352 -26.70 2.76 -16.04
N THR A 353 -26.94 1.69 -15.29
CA THR A 353 -25.91 1.03 -14.47
C THR A 353 -24.78 0.45 -15.34
N LEU A 354 -23.53 0.76 -14.99
CA LEU A 354 -22.32 0.24 -15.63
C LEU A 354 -21.58 -0.72 -14.70
N ARG A 355 -21.08 -1.82 -15.27
CA ARG A 355 -20.36 -2.86 -14.55
C ARG A 355 -18.95 -3.04 -15.07
N SER A 356 -18.06 -3.46 -14.17
CA SER A 356 -16.63 -3.62 -14.45
C SER A 356 -16.26 -4.94 -15.16
N ARG A 357 -17.11 -5.95 -15.10
CA ARG A 357 -16.77 -7.27 -15.64
C ARG A 357 -16.46 -7.20 -17.14
N SER A 358 -15.25 -7.56 -17.51
CA SER A 358 -14.76 -7.56 -18.88
C SER A 358 -14.09 -8.88 -19.25
N GLU A 359 -13.77 -9.03 -20.52
CA GLU A 359 -12.96 -10.12 -21.07
C GLU A 359 -11.86 -9.55 -21.97
N PRO A 360 -10.75 -10.26 -22.21
CA PRO A 360 -9.71 -9.83 -23.13
C PRO A 360 -10.27 -9.44 -24.50
N GLY A 361 -9.99 -8.20 -24.95
CA GLY A 361 -10.51 -7.63 -26.20
C GLY A 361 -12.00 -7.23 -26.17
N ARG A 362 -12.67 -7.37 -25.02
CA ARG A 362 -14.08 -7.00 -24.82
C ARG A 362 -14.24 -6.12 -23.58
N PRO A 363 -13.88 -4.84 -23.68
CA PRO A 363 -13.96 -3.93 -22.56
C PRO A 363 -15.38 -3.80 -22.03
N SER A 364 -15.51 -3.72 -20.71
CA SER A 364 -16.76 -3.42 -20.02
C SER A 364 -17.27 -2.02 -20.34
N ASN A 365 -18.53 -1.74 -19.99
CA ASN A 365 -19.07 -0.38 -20.18
C ASN A 365 -18.45 0.63 -19.19
N LEU A 366 -18.04 0.18 -18.01
CA LEU A 366 -17.33 1.03 -17.05
C LEU A 366 -15.92 1.37 -17.56
N GLU A 367 -15.18 0.40 -18.11
CA GLU A 367 -13.88 0.66 -18.74
C GLU A 367 -13.99 1.65 -19.91
N LYS A 368 -15.02 1.51 -20.75
CA LYS A 368 -15.29 2.46 -21.84
C LYS A 368 -15.53 3.87 -21.33
N LEU A 369 -16.28 4.02 -20.24
CA LEU A 369 -16.52 5.34 -19.63
C LEU A 369 -15.20 5.93 -19.09
N ILE A 370 -14.42 5.16 -18.35
CA ILE A 370 -13.12 5.61 -17.84
C ILE A 370 -12.18 6.01 -19.00
N GLY A 371 -12.10 5.19 -20.05
CA GLY A 371 -11.29 5.51 -21.22
C GLY A 371 -11.75 6.77 -21.95
N ALA A 372 -13.06 6.98 -22.13
CA ALA A 372 -13.60 8.20 -22.72
C ALA A 372 -13.24 9.44 -21.86
N ALA A 373 -13.36 9.33 -20.55
CA ALA A 373 -12.99 10.40 -19.63
C ALA A 373 -11.50 10.77 -19.70
N ILE A 374 -10.62 9.76 -19.78
CA ILE A 374 -9.17 9.97 -19.94
C ILE A 374 -8.87 10.67 -21.28
N MET A 375 -9.45 10.17 -22.40
CA MET A 375 -9.20 10.75 -23.73
C MET A 375 -9.67 12.20 -23.81
N GLU A 376 -10.85 12.50 -23.30
CA GLU A 376 -11.40 13.86 -23.28
C GLU A 376 -10.52 14.79 -22.43
N THR A 377 -10.15 14.36 -21.23
CA THR A 377 -9.30 15.16 -20.33
C THR A 377 -7.92 15.44 -20.93
N LEU A 378 -7.31 14.49 -21.62
CA LEU A 378 -6.03 14.70 -22.30
C LEU A 378 -6.20 15.62 -23.52
N SER A 379 -7.29 15.48 -24.27
CA SER A 379 -7.58 16.37 -25.40
C SER A 379 -7.75 17.82 -24.97
N GLU A 380 -8.45 18.10 -23.86
CA GLU A 380 -8.57 19.44 -23.28
C GLU A 380 -7.21 20.05 -22.88
N ARG A 381 -6.24 19.20 -22.64
CA ARG A 381 -4.83 19.58 -22.34
C ARG A 381 -3.93 19.62 -23.57
N ASN A 382 -4.51 19.53 -24.77
CA ASN A 382 -3.78 19.44 -26.04
C ASN A 382 -2.84 18.23 -26.15
N VAL A 383 -3.20 17.13 -25.51
CA VAL A 383 -2.49 15.83 -25.59
C VAL A 383 -3.39 14.82 -26.29
N PRO A 384 -3.40 14.78 -27.64
CA PRO A 384 -4.20 13.82 -28.37
C PRO A 384 -3.66 12.40 -28.16
N VAL A 385 -4.57 11.44 -27.96
CA VAL A 385 -4.23 10.02 -27.80
C VAL A 385 -5.01 9.17 -28.80
N ASP A 386 -4.36 8.13 -29.34
CA ASP A 386 -4.98 7.17 -30.26
C ASP A 386 -5.77 6.11 -29.50
N GLY A 387 -5.39 5.82 -28.23
CA GLY A 387 -6.08 4.84 -27.40
C GLY A 387 -5.72 4.91 -25.92
N VAL A 388 -6.44 4.11 -25.15
CA VAL A 388 -6.26 3.99 -23.70
C VAL A 388 -6.13 2.53 -23.32
N MET A 389 -5.04 2.14 -22.68
CA MET A 389 -4.90 0.86 -21.99
C MET A 389 -5.26 1.07 -20.53
N HIS A 390 -6.43 0.63 -20.14
CA HIS A 390 -6.93 0.78 -18.79
C HIS A 390 -7.89 -0.35 -18.44
N GLY A 391 -8.14 -0.55 -17.17
CA GLY A 391 -9.08 -1.51 -16.65
C GLY A 391 -9.90 -0.98 -15.49
N SER A 392 -10.71 -1.85 -14.96
CA SER A 392 -11.44 -1.63 -13.71
C SER A 392 -10.64 -2.17 -12.53
N PHE A 393 -10.89 -1.60 -11.35
CA PHE A 393 -10.25 -2.00 -10.10
C PHE A 393 -11.08 -3.10 -9.39
N GLY A 394 -11.31 -4.21 -10.08
CA GLY A 394 -12.04 -5.38 -9.59
C GLY A 394 -13.20 -5.78 -10.52
N ASP A 395 -13.54 -7.06 -10.50
CA ASP A 395 -14.55 -7.68 -11.39
C ASP A 395 -15.99 -7.37 -10.99
N THR A 396 -16.19 -6.88 -9.78
CA THR A 396 -17.50 -6.66 -9.17
C THR A 396 -17.83 -5.18 -8.97
N ALA A 397 -16.96 -4.27 -9.42
CA ALA A 397 -17.23 -2.84 -9.32
C ALA A 397 -18.44 -2.44 -10.19
N GLU A 398 -19.32 -1.63 -9.63
CA GLU A 398 -20.55 -1.21 -10.26
C GLU A 398 -20.77 0.28 -10.03
N LEU A 399 -21.07 1.01 -11.09
CA LEU A 399 -21.55 2.40 -11.02
C LEU A 399 -23.04 2.39 -11.34
N VAL A 400 -23.86 2.51 -10.29
CA VAL A 400 -25.33 2.38 -10.37
C VAL A 400 -25.94 3.59 -11.06
N ALA A 401 -27.02 3.42 -11.84
CA ALA A 401 -27.76 4.51 -12.48
C ALA A 401 -28.30 5.53 -11.46
N GLY A 402 -28.54 6.76 -11.91
CA GLY A 402 -29.06 7.86 -11.11
C GLY A 402 -27.99 8.92 -10.76
N PRO A 403 -28.31 9.85 -9.84
CA PRO A 403 -27.39 10.91 -9.40
C PRO A 403 -26.05 10.35 -8.92
N LYS A 404 -24.97 11.05 -9.27
CA LYS A 404 -23.58 10.65 -8.91
C LYS A 404 -22.92 11.75 -8.09
N SER A 405 -22.15 11.33 -7.13
CA SER A 405 -21.28 12.16 -6.31
C SER A 405 -19.80 11.81 -6.54
N VAL A 406 -18.92 12.61 -5.99
CA VAL A 406 -17.47 12.32 -5.98
C VAL A 406 -17.20 10.95 -5.34
N ARG A 407 -17.93 10.59 -4.28
CA ARG A 407 -17.82 9.30 -3.60
C ARG A 407 -18.07 8.11 -4.53
N ASP A 408 -19.01 8.21 -5.46
CA ASP A 408 -19.31 7.13 -6.41
C ASP A 408 -18.10 6.85 -7.30
N VAL A 409 -17.35 7.89 -7.66
CA VAL A 409 -16.09 7.74 -8.42
C VAL A 409 -14.98 7.13 -7.56
N TRP A 410 -14.84 7.55 -6.30
CA TRP A 410 -13.89 6.95 -5.37
C TRP A 410 -14.13 5.44 -5.16
N ASN A 411 -15.39 5.01 -5.12
CA ASN A 411 -15.74 3.60 -4.98
C ASN A 411 -15.34 2.74 -6.18
N VAL A 412 -15.30 3.28 -7.39
CA VAL A 412 -14.90 2.54 -8.60
C VAL A 412 -13.45 2.78 -9.02
N ILE A 413 -12.82 3.86 -8.55
CA ILE A 413 -11.41 4.19 -8.73
C ILE A 413 -10.80 4.49 -7.36
N PRO A 414 -10.53 3.46 -6.53
CA PRO A 414 -10.05 3.67 -5.15
C PRO A 414 -8.59 4.11 -5.07
N PHE A 415 -7.80 3.88 -6.13
CA PHE A 415 -6.39 4.18 -6.15
C PHE A 415 -6.06 5.52 -6.82
N GLU A 416 -5.01 6.17 -6.36
CA GLU A 416 -4.48 7.40 -6.91
C GLU A 416 -3.49 7.10 -8.03
N ASN A 417 -4.00 6.99 -9.26
CA ASN A 417 -3.19 6.74 -10.44
C ASN A 417 -3.17 7.97 -11.33
N TYR A 418 -1.99 8.51 -11.59
CA TYR A 418 -1.76 9.52 -12.60
C TYR A 418 -1.95 8.94 -14.00
N ILE A 419 -2.29 9.79 -14.95
CA ILE A 419 -2.37 9.40 -16.35
C ILE A 419 -0.97 9.54 -16.97
N VAL A 420 -0.56 8.53 -17.71
CA VAL A 420 0.70 8.47 -18.46
C VAL A 420 0.39 8.32 -19.92
N THR A 421 1.18 8.95 -20.80
CA THR A 421 1.12 8.71 -22.25
C THR A 421 2.44 8.18 -22.78
N ALA A 422 2.39 7.30 -23.76
CA ALA A 422 3.58 6.81 -24.43
C ALA A 422 3.31 6.52 -25.91
N GLN A 423 4.35 6.63 -26.75
CA GLN A 423 4.31 6.32 -28.16
C GLN A 423 4.79 4.90 -28.41
N LEU A 424 3.89 4.03 -28.86
CA LEU A 424 4.16 2.62 -29.09
C LEU A 424 3.85 2.24 -30.56
N SER A 425 4.67 1.39 -31.15
CA SER A 425 4.38 0.77 -32.43
C SER A 425 3.25 -0.27 -32.31
N PRO A 426 2.58 -0.66 -33.42
CA PRO A 426 1.58 -1.72 -33.39
C PRO A 426 2.06 -3.03 -32.79
N GLU A 427 3.32 -3.38 -33.02
CA GLU A 427 3.94 -4.59 -32.48
C GLU A 427 4.16 -4.48 -30.96
N GLU A 428 4.68 -3.34 -30.49
CA GLU A 428 4.86 -3.09 -29.05
C GLU A 428 3.52 -3.09 -28.30
N ILE A 429 2.48 -2.47 -28.88
CA ILE A 429 1.12 -2.52 -28.34
C ILE A 429 0.63 -3.98 -28.25
N LYS A 430 0.79 -4.75 -29.33
CA LYS A 430 0.38 -6.15 -29.36
C LYS A 430 1.11 -6.99 -28.31
N ILE A 431 2.42 -6.85 -28.20
CA ILE A 431 3.25 -7.58 -27.21
C ILE A 431 2.81 -7.22 -25.78
N SER A 432 2.57 -5.94 -25.50
CA SER A 432 2.12 -5.47 -24.19
C SER A 432 0.74 -6.00 -23.86
N MET A 433 -0.19 -5.97 -24.81
CA MET A 433 -1.55 -6.49 -24.57
C MET A 433 -1.59 -8.02 -24.48
N ASP A 434 -0.74 -8.74 -25.20
CA ASP A 434 -0.60 -10.20 -25.06
C ASP A 434 -0.07 -10.56 -23.64
N GLU A 435 0.84 -9.73 -23.10
CA GLU A 435 1.30 -9.86 -21.70
C GLU A 435 0.16 -9.59 -20.71
N VAL A 436 -0.61 -8.52 -20.91
CA VAL A 436 -1.78 -8.19 -20.09
C VAL A 436 -2.80 -9.33 -20.10
N PHE A 437 -3.13 -9.86 -21.27
CA PHE A 437 -4.12 -10.94 -21.41
C PHE A 437 -3.61 -12.30 -20.89
N ALA A 438 -2.31 -12.46 -20.69
CA ALA A 438 -1.72 -13.64 -20.06
C ALA A 438 -1.83 -13.60 -18.52
N THR A 439 -2.16 -12.46 -17.94
CA THR A 439 -2.46 -12.29 -16.53
C THR A 439 -3.96 -12.40 -16.27
N HIS A 440 -4.37 -12.39 -15.01
CA HIS A 440 -5.79 -12.30 -14.64
C HIS A 440 -6.24 -10.84 -14.42
N GLU A 441 -5.41 -9.89 -14.84
CA GLU A 441 -5.69 -8.47 -14.69
C GLU A 441 -6.72 -7.99 -15.71
N ASN A 442 -7.76 -7.29 -15.24
CA ASN A 442 -8.78 -6.69 -16.09
C ASN A 442 -8.27 -5.40 -16.73
N ARG A 443 -7.57 -5.51 -17.85
CA ARG A 443 -7.13 -4.38 -18.66
C ARG A 443 -7.53 -4.61 -20.11
N ASN A 444 -8.02 -3.58 -20.77
CA ASN A 444 -8.34 -3.60 -22.18
C ASN A 444 -7.73 -2.41 -22.91
N LEU A 445 -7.55 -2.56 -24.21
CA LEU A 445 -7.14 -1.48 -25.10
C LEU A 445 -8.38 -0.86 -25.72
N LEU A 446 -8.60 0.40 -25.43
CA LEU A 446 -9.72 1.21 -25.93
C LEU A 446 -9.23 2.12 -27.07
N GLY A 447 -10.08 2.46 -28.03
CA GLY A 447 -9.68 3.21 -29.23
C GLY A 447 -9.25 2.33 -30.41
N PHE A 448 -9.10 1.03 -30.17
CA PHE A 448 -8.75 0.02 -31.17
C PHE A 448 -9.81 -1.09 -31.19
N ALA A 449 -9.96 -1.74 -32.34
CA ALA A 449 -10.73 -2.98 -32.44
C ALA A 449 -9.77 -4.18 -32.30
N VAL A 450 -9.87 -4.88 -31.19
CA VAL A 450 -9.00 -6.01 -30.83
C VAL A 450 -9.79 -7.31 -30.92
N LYS A 451 -9.28 -8.28 -31.67
CA LYS A 451 -9.79 -9.66 -31.69
C LYS A 451 -8.80 -10.56 -30.97
N THR A 452 -9.31 -11.34 -30.03
CA THR A 452 -8.51 -12.24 -29.21
C THR A 452 -8.89 -13.70 -29.46
N GLU A 453 -7.94 -14.59 -29.25
CA GLU A 453 -8.09 -16.03 -29.22
C GLU A 453 -7.66 -16.56 -27.86
N GLY A 454 -8.33 -17.59 -27.36
CA GLY A 454 -8.10 -18.12 -25.99
C GLY A 454 -9.01 -17.48 -24.94
N ARG A 455 -9.02 -18.08 -23.71
CA ARG A 455 -9.78 -17.60 -22.55
C ARG A 455 -8.91 -17.61 -21.32
N GLY A 456 -9.12 -16.64 -20.40
CA GLY A 456 -8.46 -16.52 -19.10
C GLY A 456 -6.94 -16.82 -19.17
N GLY A 457 -6.03 -15.98 -18.80
CA GLY A 457 -4.58 -16.22 -18.75
C GLY A 457 -3.87 -16.83 -19.99
N LYS A 458 -4.61 -17.06 -21.09
CA LYS A 458 -4.13 -17.61 -22.37
C LYS A 458 -4.62 -16.78 -23.56
N GLY A 459 -5.20 -15.61 -23.33
CA GLY A 459 -5.67 -14.73 -24.39
C GLY A 459 -4.49 -14.18 -25.20
N LYS A 460 -4.61 -14.21 -26.53
CA LYS A 460 -3.65 -13.57 -27.46
C LYS A 460 -4.38 -12.77 -28.49
N ILE A 461 -3.78 -11.66 -28.91
CA ILE A 461 -4.30 -10.86 -30.03
C ILE A 461 -4.02 -11.57 -31.35
N VAL A 462 -5.09 -11.87 -32.07
CA VAL A 462 -5.00 -12.39 -33.46
C VAL A 462 -5.09 -11.29 -34.49
N SER A 463 -5.83 -10.21 -34.21
CA SER A 463 -5.83 -9.01 -35.08
C SER A 463 -6.15 -7.75 -34.26
N MET A 464 -5.61 -6.64 -34.72
CA MET A 464 -5.84 -5.31 -34.18
C MET A 464 -5.95 -4.31 -35.31
N THR A 465 -6.98 -3.47 -35.25
CA THR A 465 -7.22 -2.38 -36.23
C THR A 465 -7.60 -1.11 -35.44
N LEU A 466 -7.63 0.02 -36.12
CA LEU A 466 -8.26 1.22 -35.58
C LEU A 466 -9.75 0.95 -35.30
N ALA A 467 -10.37 1.75 -34.42
CA ALA A 467 -11.78 1.59 -34.05
C ALA A 467 -12.75 1.69 -35.25
N ASN A 468 -12.34 2.35 -36.34
CA ASN A 468 -13.10 2.46 -37.61
C ASN A 468 -12.89 1.24 -38.54
N GLY A 469 -12.05 0.27 -38.15
CA GLY A 469 -11.74 -0.94 -38.91
C GLY A 469 -10.55 -0.81 -39.87
N GLU A 470 -9.96 0.37 -40.00
CA GLU A 470 -8.76 0.57 -40.82
C GLU A 470 -7.55 -0.18 -40.22
N PRO A 471 -6.69 -0.77 -41.08
CA PRO A 471 -5.48 -1.42 -40.63
C PRO A 471 -4.51 -0.42 -40.00
N LEU A 472 -3.74 -0.89 -39.00
CA LEU A 472 -2.69 -0.07 -38.39
C LEU A 472 -1.51 0.09 -39.37
N ASP A 473 -1.01 1.34 -39.47
CA ASP A 473 0.25 1.61 -40.13
C ASP A 473 1.42 1.08 -39.29
N ARG A 474 2.19 0.15 -39.86
CA ARG A 474 3.33 -0.48 -39.18
C ARG A 474 4.49 0.48 -38.89
N ASN A 475 4.56 1.58 -39.62
CA ASN A 475 5.63 2.58 -39.48
C ASN A 475 5.23 3.74 -38.58
N LYS A 476 3.96 3.80 -38.15
CA LYS A 476 3.45 4.82 -37.23
C LYS A 476 3.55 4.35 -35.80
N LYS A 477 3.95 5.24 -34.88
CA LYS A 477 3.72 5.07 -33.45
C LYS A 477 2.39 5.69 -33.06
N TYR A 478 1.69 5.03 -32.17
CA TYR A 478 0.39 5.44 -31.63
C TYR A 478 0.56 5.90 -30.20
N VAL A 479 -0.08 7.01 -29.85
CA VAL A 479 -0.06 7.55 -28.49
C VAL A 479 -1.09 6.78 -27.65
N ILE A 480 -0.60 6.04 -26.66
CA ILE A 480 -1.42 5.25 -25.75
C ILE A 480 -1.40 5.90 -24.37
N ALA A 481 -2.58 6.17 -23.80
CA ALA A 481 -2.70 6.56 -22.40
C ALA A 481 -2.81 5.33 -21.50
N LEU A 482 -2.19 5.41 -20.33
CA LEU A 482 -2.08 4.34 -19.34
C LEU A 482 -2.25 4.95 -17.93
N ASN A 483 -2.49 4.14 -16.92
CA ASN A 483 -2.30 4.61 -15.54
C ASN A 483 -0.84 4.46 -15.09
N SER A 484 -0.44 5.27 -14.11
CA SER A 484 0.95 5.31 -13.61
C SER A 484 1.42 4.01 -12.97
N PHE A 485 0.52 3.25 -12.34
CA PHE A 485 0.83 1.96 -11.72
C PHE A 485 1.18 0.91 -12.78
N ASP A 486 0.36 0.77 -13.83
CA ASP A 486 0.63 -0.17 -14.93
C ASP A 486 1.89 0.22 -15.70
N ALA A 487 2.12 1.52 -15.92
CA ALA A 487 3.30 2.04 -16.61
C ALA A 487 4.62 1.75 -15.84
N ARG A 488 4.56 1.62 -14.52
CA ARG A 488 5.69 1.25 -13.65
C ARG A 488 5.70 -0.23 -13.28
N SER A 489 4.90 -1.07 -13.99
CA SER A 489 4.78 -2.51 -13.73
C SER A 489 4.47 -2.85 -12.26
N GLY A 490 3.53 -2.12 -11.67
CA GLY A 490 3.11 -2.34 -10.29
C GLY A 490 2.83 -3.81 -9.99
N GLY A 491 3.32 -4.31 -8.86
CA GLY A 491 3.25 -5.73 -8.53
C GLY A 491 4.09 -6.66 -9.42
N HIS A 492 5.05 -6.12 -10.16
CA HIS A 492 5.89 -6.86 -11.12
C HIS A 492 5.12 -7.44 -12.31
N HIS A 493 3.97 -6.83 -12.66
CA HIS A 493 3.20 -7.13 -13.85
C HIS A 493 3.69 -6.30 -15.04
N PHE A 494 3.34 -6.68 -16.27
CA PHE A 494 3.59 -5.91 -17.50
C PHE A 494 5.05 -5.49 -17.71
N MET A 495 5.98 -6.41 -17.50
CA MET A 495 7.42 -6.15 -17.61
C MET A 495 7.86 -5.85 -19.04
N LYS A 496 7.19 -6.42 -20.06
CA LYS A 496 7.48 -6.11 -21.46
C LYS A 496 7.02 -4.70 -21.80
N LEU A 497 5.82 -4.31 -21.34
CA LEU A 497 5.33 -2.94 -21.45
C LEU A 497 6.35 -1.97 -20.86
N ARG A 498 6.83 -2.22 -19.64
CA ARG A 498 7.82 -1.38 -18.97
C ARG A 498 9.08 -1.18 -19.80
N VAL A 499 9.63 -2.27 -20.37
CA VAL A 499 10.82 -2.20 -21.24
C VAL A 499 10.59 -1.26 -22.43
N PHE A 500 9.40 -1.24 -22.99
CA PHE A 500 9.07 -0.31 -24.09
C PHE A 500 8.95 1.12 -23.59
N LEU A 501 8.30 1.33 -22.43
CA LEU A 501 8.09 2.68 -21.86
C LEU A 501 9.38 3.34 -21.38
N GLU A 502 10.39 2.57 -20.97
CA GLU A 502 11.69 3.08 -20.52
C GLU A 502 12.61 3.51 -21.69
N ARG A 503 12.23 3.20 -22.92
CA ARG A 503 12.99 3.65 -24.11
C ARG A 503 12.74 5.14 -24.38
N PRO A 504 13.77 5.93 -24.71
CA PRO A 504 13.60 7.35 -25.05
C PRO A 504 12.58 7.60 -26.16
N GLU A 505 12.51 6.70 -27.15
CA GLU A 505 11.63 6.79 -28.31
C GLU A 505 10.15 6.59 -27.97
N ALA A 506 9.83 6.11 -26.78
CA ALA A 506 8.47 6.00 -26.31
C ALA A 506 7.90 7.34 -25.83
N HIS A 507 8.74 8.35 -25.60
CA HIS A 507 8.32 9.66 -25.09
C HIS A 507 7.34 9.53 -23.91
N CYS A 508 7.65 8.60 -22.99
CA CYS A 508 6.79 8.31 -21.85
C CYS A 508 6.67 9.54 -20.94
N THR A 509 5.44 10.03 -20.77
CA THR A 509 5.17 11.29 -20.07
C THR A 509 4.12 11.09 -18.98
N LEU A 510 4.46 11.47 -17.76
CA LEU A 510 3.54 11.53 -16.62
C LEU A 510 2.76 12.86 -16.65
N HIS A 511 1.44 12.82 -16.62
CA HIS A 511 0.59 14.01 -16.60
C HIS A 511 0.11 14.30 -15.17
N PRO A 512 0.06 15.58 -14.75
CA PRO A 512 -0.41 15.97 -13.42
C PRO A 512 -1.94 15.93 -13.32
N VAL A 513 -2.54 14.80 -13.64
CA VAL A 513 -3.97 14.53 -13.55
C VAL A 513 -4.18 13.05 -13.29
N GLN A 514 -5.08 12.74 -12.38
CA GLN A 514 -5.39 11.36 -12.01
C GLN A 514 -6.58 10.82 -12.82
N THR A 515 -6.66 9.50 -12.97
CA THR A 515 -7.81 8.83 -13.60
C THR A 515 -9.13 9.20 -12.92
N ARG A 516 -9.11 9.35 -11.59
CA ARG A 516 -10.27 9.75 -10.79
C ARG A 516 -10.75 11.15 -11.16
N ASP A 517 -9.82 12.11 -11.27
CA ASP A 517 -10.14 13.49 -11.66
C ASP A 517 -10.72 13.57 -13.06
N ALA A 518 -10.18 12.76 -13.98
CA ALA A 518 -10.70 12.66 -15.34
C ALA A 518 -12.17 12.21 -15.34
N LEU A 519 -12.51 11.19 -14.56
CA LEU A 519 -13.90 10.69 -14.49
C LEU A 519 -14.85 11.69 -13.80
N ILE A 520 -14.42 12.33 -12.71
CA ILE A 520 -15.19 13.40 -12.06
C ILE A 520 -15.46 14.55 -13.05
N GLY A 521 -14.41 15.03 -13.72
CA GLY A 521 -14.52 16.09 -14.72
C GLY A 521 -15.45 15.72 -15.87
N TYR A 522 -15.41 14.47 -16.31
CA TYR A 522 -16.29 13.97 -17.36
C TYR A 522 -17.79 14.09 -16.97
N PHE A 523 -18.15 13.64 -15.75
CA PHE A 523 -19.53 13.83 -15.25
C PHE A 523 -19.91 15.29 -15.13
N GLN A 524 -19.04 16.14 -14.63
CA GLN A 524 -19.29 17.58 -14.46
C GLN A 524 -19.53 18.30 -15.80
N ARG A 525 -18.86 17.87 -16.89
CA ARG A 525 -19.06 18.45 -18.24
C ARG A 525 -20.34 17.95 -18.88
N HIS A 526 -20.57 16.65 -18.85
CA HIS A 526 -21.68 16.02 -19.59
C HIS A 526 -23.03 16.09 -18.85
N LYS A 527 -23.01 16.29 -17.51
CA LYS A 527 -24.18 16.35 -16.62
C LYS A 527 -25.00 15.06 -16.58
N VAL A 528 -25.42 14.52 -17.73
CA VAL A 528 -26.09 13.22 -17.86
C VAL A 528 -25.23 12.32 -18.74
N VAL A 529 -24.61 11.34 -18.11
CA VAL A 529 -23.73 10.39 -18.79
C VAL A 529 -24.54 9.17 -19.23
N ARG A 530 -24.39 8.81 -20.50
CA ARG A 530 -25.00 7.63 -21.11
C ARG A 530 -23.92 6.59 -21.40
N ARG A 531 -24.34 5.36 -21.70
CA ARG A 531 -23.47 4.28 -22.09
C ARG A 531 -22.63 4.67 -23.32
N ILE A 532 -21.32 4.47 -23.23
CA ILE A 532 -20.39 4.64 -24.32
C ILE A 532 -20.36 3.36 -25.15
N ALA A 533 -20.90 3.42 -26.37
CA ALA A 533 -20.94 2.24 -27.26
C ALA A 533 -19.56 1.88 -27.81
N ALA A 534 -18.80 2.88 -28.24
CA ALA A 534 -17.42 2.73 -28.74
C ALA A 534 -16.62 4.00 -28.43
N ILE A 535 -15.34 3.82 -28.11
CA ILE A 535 -14.39 4.93 -28.01
C ILE A 535 -13.77 5.12 -29.39
N ARG A 536 -13.83 6.35 -29.89
CA ARG A 536 -13.14 6.74 -31.11
C ARG A 536 -12.07 7.75 -30.76
N PRO A 537 -10.85 7.62 -31.34
CA PRO A 537 -9.86 8.68 -31.23
C PRO A 537 -10.47 10.00 -31.67
N LEU A 538 -10.22 11.05 -30.91
CA LEU A 538 -10.55 12.39 -31.36
C LEU A 538 -9.64 12.65 -32.57
N ALA A 539 -10.25 12.86 -33.74
CA ALA A 539 -9.49 13.14 -34.96
C ALA A 539 -8.53 14.29 -34.63
N SER A 540 -7.21 14.05 -34.84
CA SER A 540 -6.24 15.12 -34.85
C SER A 540 -6.75 16.16 -35.83
N ALA A 541 -7.05 17.37 -35.35
CA ALA A 541 -7.30 18.50 -36.25
C ALA A 541 -6.10 18.59 -37.18
N ALA A 542 -6.36 18.39 -38.48
CA ALA A 542 -5.36 18.38 -39.55
C ALA A 542 -4.67 19.75 -39.64
#